data_09afa55963b171b6322fb89e38c6130a
#
_entry.id   09afa55963b171b6322fb89e38c6130a
#
_cell.length_a   1.000
_cell.length_b   1.000
_cell.length_c   1.000
_cell.angle_alpha   90.00
_cell.angle_beta   90.00
_cell.angle_gamma   90.00
#
_symmetry.space_group_name_H-M   'P 1'
#
loop_
_entity.id
_entity.type
_entity.pdbx_description
1 polymer ?
#
loop_
_entity_poly.entity_id
_entity_poly.type
_entity_poly.pdbx_seq_one_letter_code
_entity_poly.pdbx_strand_id
1 'polypeptide(L)'
;MPRFRLLVAYDGTDFHGWQRQEPPNLPALRTAQGVLTDAVSNLMRMRVTVDGASRTDSGVHARGQVAAFSIADPRIPVDRMVMALNTRLPHDLEVRGAWDAEDSFDPIRNCRSKGYSYRLRHGCEGRPRGLEGRADPFERRTTAQCRHPLDIARMRTAAALMIGTHDFRSFAHCPEQRESTVRTVHTCSVIEPSPGVVRVDVAGGGFLYHMVRIMVGTLVEIGRGRFEPESVTEIIEARNRARAGPTMSPSGLCLEWVHYGITDSSGELDSAAEAIEESSEQAL
;
A
#
# COMPACT_ATOMS: atom_id res chain seq x y z
N MET A 1 7.03 28.50 6.75
CA MET A 1 5.57 28.40 6.61
C MET A 1 5.13 27.11 7.34
N PRO A 2 4.27 27.23 8.38
CA PRO A 2 3.90 26.03 9.15
C PRO A 2 3.48 24.89 8.26
N ARG A 3 4.06 23.69 8.53
CA ARG A 3 3.80 22.47 7.79
C ARG A 3 3.22 21.42 8.72
N PHE A 4 2.25 20.66 8.22
CA PHE A 4 1.55 19.65 8.97
C PHE A 4 1.69 18.29 8.29
N ARG A 5 1.84 17.25 9.12
CA ARG A 5 1.84 15.84 8.71
C ARG A 5 0.55 15.19 9.16
N LEU A 6 -0.08 14.44 8.29
CA LEU A 6 -1.31 13.69 8.53
C LEU A 6 -1.07 12.19 8.32
N LEU A 7 -1.60 11.37 9.21
CA LEU A 7 -1.77 9.94 8.99
C LEU A 7 -3.17 9.69 8.45
N VAL A 8 -3.27 9.02 7.30
CA VAL A 8 -4.52 8.89 6.55
C VAL A 8 -4.79 7.43 6.23
N ALA A 9 -6.02 6.98 6.48
CA ALA A 9 -6.49 5.67 6.07
C ALA A 9 -7.67 5.80 5.09
N TYR A 10 -7.79 4.85 4.15
CA TYR A 10 -8.92 4.80 3.23
C TYR A 10 -9.21 3.41 2.68
N ASP A 11 -10.51 3.12 2.47
CA ASP A 11 -10.97 2.05 1.61
C ASP A 11 -10.83 2.53 0.15
N GLY A 12 -9.86 1.99 -0.56
CA GLY A 12 -9.52 2.40 -1.94
C GLY A 12 -10.51 1.97 -3.00
N THR A 13 -11.50 1.14 -2.68
CA THR A 13 -12.41 0.47 -3.63
C THR A 13 -13.03 1.46 -4.62
N ASP A 14 -13.53 2.58 -4.11
CA ASP A 14 -14.27 3.58 -4.89
C ASP A 14 -13.40 4.80 -5.23
N PHE A 15 -12.07 4.71 -5.03
CA PHE A 15 -11.10 5.72 -5.42
C PHE A 15 -10.33 5.32 -6.69
N HIS A 16 -10.10 6.29 -7.57
CA HIS A 16 -9.20 6.16 -8.73
C HIS A 16 -7.72 6.31 -8.31
N GLY A 17 -7.36 5.72 -7.17
CA GLY A 17 -6.05 5.78 -6.56
C GLY A 17 -5.83 7.02 -5.69
N TRP A 18 -4.59 7.20 -5.27
CA TRP A 18 -4.20 8.33 -4.43
C TRP A 18 -4.16 9.64 -5.22
N GLN A 19 -3.38 9.70 -6.30
CA GLN A 19 -3.00 10.94 -6.98
C GLN A 19 -4.18 11.65 -7.63
N ARG A 20 -4.38 12.95 -7.34
CA ARG A 20 -5.37 13.82 -8.00
C ARG A 20 -5.18 13.80 -9.51
N GLN A 21 -6.27 13.61 -10.24
CA GLN A 21 -6.31 13.52 -11.69
C GLN A 21 -7.46 14.39 -12.22
N GLU A 22 -7.12 15.29 -13.13
CA GLU A 22 -8.07 16.20 -13.79
C GLU A 22 -7.93 16.02 -15.30
N PRO A 23 -8.55 14.97 -15.87
CA PRO A 23 -8.44 14.71 -17.31
C PRO A 23 -9.10 15.85 -18.09
N PRO A 24 -8.49 16.27 -19.23
CA PRO A 24 -9.05 17.34 -20.06
C PRO A 24 -10.48 17.01 -20.51
N ASN A 25 -11.40 17.96 -20.37
CA ASN A 25 -12.80 17.86 -20.80
C ASN A 25 -13.65 16.78 -20.12
N LEU A 26 -13.19 16.23 -18.97
CA LEU A 26 -13.92 15.28 -18.15
C LEU A 26 -13.99 15.79 -16.70
N PRO A 27 -14.99 15.38 -15.91
CA PRO A 27 -14.97 15.65 -14.48
C PRO A 27 -13.71 15.10 -13.81
N ALA A 28 -13.23 15.81 -12.79
CA ALA A 28 -12.12 15.32 -11.97
C ALA A 28 -12.44 13.92 -11.40
N LEU A 29 -11.48 13.00 -11.49
CA LEU A 29 -11.66 11.67 -10.93
C LEU A 29 -11.66 11.73 -9.40
N ARG A 30 -12.50 10.91 -8.78
CA ARG A 30 -12.53 10.79 -7.32
C ARG A 30 -11.27 10.07 -6.85
N THR A 31 -10.34 10.81 -6.25
CA THR A 31 -9.05 10.30 -5.73
C THR A 31 -8.91 10.64 -4.25
N ALA A 32 -8.16 9.83 -3.50
CA ALA A 32 -7.98 10.06 -2.06
C ALA A 32 -7.31 11.42 -1.78
N GLN A 33 -6.28 11.78 -2.56
CA GLN A 33 -5.63 13.09 -2.47
C GLN A 33 -6.58 14.25 -2.79
N GLY A 34 -7.43 14.08 -3.81
CA GLY A 34 -8.42 15.11 -4.18
C GLY A 34 -9.39 15.40 -3.05
N VAL A 35 -10.02 14.34 -2.52
CA VAL A 35 -10.97 14.44 -1.40
C VAL A 35 -10.31 15.05 -0.15
N LEU A 36 -9.10 14.60 0.20
CA LEU A 36 -8.37 15.16 1.34
C LEU A 36 -7.98 16.63 1.11
N THR A 37 -7.51 16.98 -0.09
CA THR A 37 -7.16 18.36 -0.46
C THR A 37 -8.35 19.29 -0.35
N ASP A 38 -9.51 18.86 -0.80
CA ASP A 38 -10.73 19.65 -0.74
C ASP A 38 -11.20 19.82 0.72
N ALA A 39 -11.12 18.78 1.55
CA ALA A 39 -11.44 18.85 2.97
C ALA A 39 -10.51 19.82 3.72
N VAL A 40 -9.18 19.73 3.49
CA VAL A 40 -8.20 20.64 4.09
C VAL A 40 -8.43 22.07 3.61
N SER A 41 -8.63 22.28 2.31
CA SER A 41 -8.86 23.63 1.74
C SER A 41 -10.14 24.26 2.29
N ASN A 42 -11.21 23.49 2.43
CA ASN A 42 -12.47 23.94 3.04
C ASN A 42 -12.31 24.28 4.52
N LEU A 43 -11.58 23.45 5.28
CA LEU A 43 -11.30 23.69 6.70
C LEU A 43 -10.49 24.98 6.89
N MET A 44 -9.46 25.18 6.08
CA MET A 44 -8.56 26.33 6.15
C MET A 44 -9.12 27.58 5.44
N ARG A 45 -10.21 27.43 4.67
CA ARG A 45 -10.83 28.49 3.84
C ARG A 45 -9.86 29.13 2.86
N MET A 46 -8.93 28.34 2.33
CA MET A 46 -7.98 28.75 1.30
C MET A 46 -7.48 27.53 0.52
N ARG A 47 -6.99 27.75 -0.68
CA ARG A 47 -6.38 26.69 -1.48
C ARG A 47 -5.13 26.15 -0.80
N VAL A 48 -5.10 24.83 -0.60
CA VAL A 48 -3.96 24.11 -0.05
C VAL A 48 -3.59 22.98 -1.00
N THR A 49 -2.30 22.70 -1.14
CA THR A 49 -1.81 21.51 -1.84
C THR A 49 -1.42 20.47 -0.80
N VAL A 50 -1.91 19.25 -0.97
CA VAL A 50 -1.57 18.12 -0.10
C VAL A 50 -0.65 17.18 -0.86
N ASP A 51 0.53 16.90 -0.30
CA ASP A 51 1.49 15.93 -0.83
C ASP A 51 1.31 14.58 -0.12
N GLY A 52 1.51 13.46 -0.81
CA GLY A 52 1.40 12.12 -0.21
C GLY A 52 2.66 11.30 -0.40
N ALA A 53 2.99 10.46 0.60
CA ALA A 53 4.19 9.64 0.64
C ALA A 53 4.23 8.52 -0.40
N SER A 54 3.08 7.99 -0.76
CA SER A 54 2.99 6.85 -1.68
C SER A 54 1.81 7.00 -2.63
N ARG A 55 2.07 6.80 -3.93
CA ARG A 55 1.01 6.70 -4.92
C ARG A 55 0.47 5.28 -4.91
N THR A 56 -0.76 5.11 -4.41
CA THR A 56 -1.50 3.86 -4.53
C THR A 56 -2.32 3.86 -5.82
N ASP A 57 -2.45 2.69 -6.44
CA ASP A 57 -3.26 2.52 -7.66
C ASP A 57 -4.76 2.60 -7.36
N SER A 58 -5.57 2.71 -8.41
CA SER A 58 -7.04 2.58 -8.31
C SER A 58 -7.43 1.28 -7.61
N GLY A 59 -8.29 1.36 -6.61
CA GLY A 59 -8.77 0.22 -5.82
C GLY A 59 -7.83 -0.28 -4.73
N VAL A 60 -6.65 0.33 -4.53
CA VAL A 60 -5.70 -0.02 -3.48
C VAL A 60 -6.01 0.75 -2.20
N HIS A 61 -5.99 0.06 -1.07
CA HIS A 61 -6.29 0.61 0.25
C HIS A 61 -5.05 1.21 0.93
N ALA A 62 -5.28 1.97 2.00
CA ALA A 62 -4.22 2.37 2.92
C ALA A 62 -4.75 2.41 4.35
N ARG A 63 -3.91 2.00 5.30
CA ARG A 63 -4.08 2.19 6.74
C ARG A 63 -3.11 3.22 7.29
N GLY A 64 -1.99 3.41 6.60
CA GLY A 64 -0.90 4.27 7.03
C GLY A 64 -0.32 5.13 5.91
N GLN A 65 -1.16 5.74 5.06
CA GLN A 65 -0.71 6.78 4.14
C GLN A 65 -0.32 8.02 4.93
N VAL A 66 0.82 8.61 4.59
CA VAL A 66 1.24 9.89 5.15
C VAL A 66 1.04 10.99 4.11
N ALA A 67 0.40 12.06 4.54
CA ALA A 67 0.20 13.26 3.74
C ALA A 67 0.77 14.49 4.47
N ALA A 68 1.15 15.51 3.70
CA ALA A 68 1.63 16.77 4.28
C ALA A 68 1.09 17.96 3.50
N PHE A 69 0.91 19.08 4.20
CA PHE A 69 0.57 20.35 3.61
C PHE A 69 1.15 21.51 4.41
N SER A 70 1.27 22.68 3.78
CA SER A 70 1.76 23.90 4.43
C SER A 70 0.70 25.00 4.31
N ILE A 71 0.60 25.83 5.36
CA ILE A 71 -0.33 26.95 5.42
C ILE A 71 0.25 28.08 6.28
N ALA A 72 0.10 29.34 5.85
CA ALA A 72 0.70 30.48 6.55
C ALA A 72 0.00 30.80 7.88
N ASP A 73 -1.32 30.66 7.90
CA ASP A 73 -2.16 30.97 9.07
C ASP A 73 -3.10 29.79 9.38
N PRO A 74 -2.67 28.82 10.22
CA PRO A 74 -3.51 27.70 10.60
C PRO A 74 -4.65 28.17 11.52
N ARG A 75 -5.88 28.08 11.04
CA ARG A 75 -7.08 28.51 11.77
C ARG A 75 -7.48 27.58 12.91
N ILE A 76 -6.87 26.38 12.95
CA ILE A 76 -7.20 25.30 13.90
C ILE A 76 -5.90 24.76 14.45
N PRO A 77 -5.77 24.60 15.77
CA PRO A 77 -4.65 23.93 16.41
C PRO A 77 -4.55 22.48 15.95
N VAL A 78 -3.32 21.93 15.91
CA VAL A 78 -3.04 20.58 15.39
C VAL A 78 -3.81 19.49 16.15
N ASP A 79 -3.97 19.62 17.46
CA ASP A 79 -4.70 18.70 18.33
C ASP A 79 -6.19 18.57 17.96
N ARG A 80 -6.79 19.58 17.34
CA ARG A 80 -8.18 19.58 16.87
C ARG A 80 -8.33 19.22 15.40
N MET A 81 -7.24 19.13 14.66
CA MET A 81 -7.25 18.96 13.21
C MET A 81 -7.87 17.63 12.77
N VAL A 82 -7.58 16.54 13.49
CA VAL A 82 -8.13 15.20 13.21
C VAL A 82 -9.66 15.24 13.25
N MET A 83 -10.25 15.74 14.35
CA MET A 83 -11.69 15.82 14.49
C MET A 83 -12.31 16.75 13.43
N ALA A 84 -11.70 17.92 13.20
CA ALA A 84 -12.23 18.92 12.27
C ALA A 84 -12.18 18.44 10.80
N LEU A 85 -11.17 17.65 10.40
CA LEU A 85 -11.11 17.05 9.08
C LEU A 85 -12.12 15.91 8.92
N ASN A 86 -12.21 15.00 9.90
CA ASN A 86 -13.10 13.84 9.81
C ASN A 86 -14.59 14.22 9.74
N THR A 87 -15.01 15.39 10.24
CA THR A 87 -16.38 15.91 10.03
C THR A 87 -16.67 16.33 8.59
N ARG A 88 -15.66 16.41 7.73
CA ARG A 88 -15.75 16.85 6.32
C ARG A 88 -15.40 15.77 5.31
N LEU A 89 -14.86 14.66 5.81
CA LEU A 89 -14.43 13.53 4.99
C LEU A 89 -15.57 12.52 4.81
N PRO A 90 -15.62 11.80 3.68
CA PRO A 90 -16.53 10.69 3.49
C PRO A 90 -16.12 9.49 4.35
N HIS A 91 -17.02 8.51 4.49
CA HIS A 91 -16.81 7.33 5.36
C HIS A 91 -15.67 6.42 4.94
N ASP A 92 -15.22 6.49 3.69
CA ASP A 92 -14.16 5.68 3.12
C ASP A 92 -12.77 6.33 3.16
N LEU A 93 -12.65 7.50 3.81
CA LEU A 93 -11.37 8.18 4.08
C LEU A 93 -11.41 8.83 5.46
N GLU A 94 -10.39 8.59 6.28
CA GLU A 94 -10.24 9.20 7.61
C GLU A 94 -8.82 9.68 7.85
N VAL A 95 -8.68 10.73 8.63
CA VAL A 95 -7.42 11.18 9.23
C VAL A 95 -7.33 10.57 10.62
N ARG A 96 -6.26 9.81 10.88
CA ARG A 96 -6.01 9.10 12.15
C ARG A 96 -5.10 9.86 13.08
N GLY A 97 -4.27 10.76 12.53
CA GLY A 97 -3.34 11.57 13.30
C GLY A 97 -2.95 12.84 12.55
N ALA A 98 -2.55 13.86 13.30
CA ALA A 98 -2.04 15.12 12.78
C ALA A 98 -0.93 15.63 13.70
N TRP A 99 0.18 16.11 13.12
CA TRP A 99 1.33 16.63 13.84
C TRP A 99 1.91 17.83 13.11
N ASP A 100 2.54 18.71 13.85
CA ASP A 100 3.45 19.70 13.28
C ASP A 100 4.63 18.98 12.62
N ALA A 101 5.13 19.54 11.53
CA ALA A 101 6.28 19.01 10.82
C ALA A 101 7.26 20.15 10.53
N GLU A 102 8.53 19.80 10.35
CA GLU A 102 9.53 20.75 9.88
C GLU A 102 9.11 21.33 8.53
N ASP A 103 9.40 22.61 8.30
CA ASP A 103 9.07 23.29 7.03
C ASP A 103 9.67 22.58 5.80
N SER A 104 10.79 21.88 5.98
CA SER A 104 11.49 21.09 4.97
C SER A 104 10.93 19.68 4.75
N PHE A 105 9.98 19.22 5.58
CA PHE A 105 9.46 17.85 5.50
C PHE A 105 8.80 17.57 4.14
N ASP A 106 9.33 16.57 3.45
CA ASP A 106 8.79 16.06 2.18
C ASP A 106 8.37 14.58 2.39
N PRO A 107 7.07 14.24 2.28
CA PRO A 107 6.60 12.89 2.56
C PRO A 107 7.15 11.84 1.61
N ILE A 108 7.67 12.20 0.44
CA ILE A 108 8.30 11.28 -0.51
C ILE A 108 9.80 11.16 -0.24
N ARG A 109 10.51 12.30 -0.14
CA ARG A 109 11.98 12.32 -0.07
C ARG A 109 12.51 11.89 1.30
N ASN A 110 11.78 12.21 2.38
CA ASN A 110 12.19 11.82 3.72
C ASN A 110 11.76 10.39 4.08
N CYS A 111 10.95 9.72 3.25
CA CYS A 111 10.53 8.34 3.46
C CYS A 111 11.75 7.40 3.42
N ARG A 112 11.97 6.64 4.51
CA ARG A 112 13.03 5.62 4.63
C ARG A 112 12.55 4.26 4.14
N SER A 113 11.35 3.88 4.56
CA SER A 113 10.74 2.61 4.16
C SER A 113 9.22 2.70 4.23
N LYS A 114 8.56 1.75 3.58
CA LYS A 114 7.11 1.57 3.61
C LYS A 114 6.77 0.10 3.51
N GLY A 115 5.65 -0.26 4.14
CA GLY A 115 5.17 -1.63 4.17
C GLY A 115 3.79 -1.76 3.55
N TYR A 116 3.60 -2.86 2.86
CA TYR A 116 2.34 -3.27 2.25
C TYR A 116 1.95 -4.65 2.73
N SER A 117 0.66 -4.88 2.92
CA SER A 117 0.10 -6.22 3.02
C SER A 117 -0.76 -6.53 1.80
N TYR A 118 -0.79 -7.80 1.42
CA TYR A 118 -1.70 -8.30 0.40
C TYR A 118 -2.49 -9.49 0.95
N ARG A 119 -3.81 -9.38 1.04
CA ARG A 119 -4.69 -10.46 1.50
C ARG A 119 -5.32 -11.19 0.31
N LEU A 120 -5.27 -12.50 0.37
CA LEU A 120 -5.76 -13.40 -0.67
C LEU A 120 -6.50 -14.57 -0.03
N ARG A 121 -7.74 -14.83 -0.45
CA ARG A 121 -8.45 -16.08 -0.15
C ARG A 121 -8.21 -17.08 -1.27
N HIS A 122 -7.83 -18.31 -0.91
CA HIS A 122 -7.56 -19.38 -1.87
C HIS A 122 -8.36 -20.66 -1.55
N GLY A 123 -8.32 -21.64 -2.47
CA GLY A 123 -8.89 -22.96 -2.23
C GLY A 123 -10.40 -22.92 -1.98
N CYS A 124 -11.17 -22.33 -2.90
CA CYS A 124 -12.65 -22.32 -2.79
C CYS A 124 -13.29 -23.70 -2.95
N GLU A 125 -12.52 -24.77 -2.79
CA GLU A 125 -12.99 -26.14 -2.73
C GLU A 125 -13.91 -26.32 -1.51
N GLY A 126 -15.09 -26.90 -1.74
CA GLY A 126 -16.08 -27.13 -0.68
C GLY A 126 -17.14 -26.04 -0.52
N ARG A 127 -17.10 -24.96 -1.29
CA ARG A 127 -18.24 -24.05 -1.35
C ARG A 127 -19.39 -24.66 -2.16
N PRO A 128 -20.66 -24.42 -1.78
CA PRO A 128 -21.81 -24.89 -2.52
C PRO A 128 -21.73 -24.53 -4.01
N ARG A 129 -22.24 -25.40 -4.89
CA ARG A 129 -22.34 -25.14 -6.34
C ARG A 129 -22.98 -23.77 -6.59
N GLY A 130 -22.35 -22.97 -7.45
CA GLY A 130 -22.78 -21.61 -7.79
C GLY A 130 -22.20 -20.49 -6.91
N LEU A 131 -21.43 -20.86 -5.88
CA LEU A 131 -20.68 -19.90 -5.06
C LEU A 131 -19.16 -19.99 -5.27
N GLU A 132 -18.72 -20.89 -6.16
CA GLU A 132 -17.31 -21.05 -6.52
C GLU A 132 -16.78 -19.71 -7.07
N GLY A 133 -15.76 -19.17 -6.43
CA GLY A 133 -15.12 -17.93 -6.83
C GLY A 133 -15.90 -16.64 -6.51
N ARG A 134 -17.00 -16.72 -5.76
CA ARG A 134 -17.58 -15.51 -5.15
C ARG A 134 -16.80 -15.10 -3.92
N ALA A 135 -16.51 -13.78 -3.85
CA ALA A 135 -16.01 -13.15 -2.65
C ALA A 135 -16.99 -13.32 -1.48
N ASP A 136 -16.47 -13.45 -0.27
CA ASP A 136 -17.30 -13.19 0.90
C ASP A 136 -17.78 -11.74 0.85
N PRO A 137 -19.08 -11.47 1.00
CA PRO A 137 -19.63 -10.11 0.93
C PRO A 137 -18.95 -9.12 1.91
N PHE A 138 -18.49 -9.61 3.04
CA PHE A 138 -17.82 -8.79 4.07
C PHE A 138 -16.34 -8.57 3.79
N GLU A 139 -15.68 -9.47 3.06
CA GLU A 139 -14.24 -9.38 2.74
C GLU A 139 -13.95 -8.92 1.31
N ARG A 140 -14.96 -8.91 0.43
CA ARG A 140 -14.79 -8.68 -1.02
C ARG A 140 -14.07 -7.39 -1.40
N ARG A 141 -14.12 -6.38 -0.53
CA ARG A 141 -13.45 -5.09 -0.77
C ARG A 141 -11.96 -5.14 -0.47
N THR A 142 -11.55 -5.96 0.51
CA THR A 142 -10.19 -5.94 1.09
C THR A 142 -9.42 -7.24 0.93
N THR A 143 -9.98 -8.22 0.19
CA THR A 143 -9.37 -9.53 0.00
C THR A 143 -9.54 -9.98 -1.44
N ALA A 144 -8.43 -10.20 -2.13
CA ALA A 144 -8.42 -10.78 -3.46
C ALA A 144 -8.76 -12.27 -3.41
N GLN A 145 -9.02 -12.88 -4.57
CA GLN A 145 -9.43 -14.29 -4.65
C GLN A 145 -8.58 -15.09 -5.63
N CYS A 146 -8.23 -16.30 -5.21
CA CYS A 146 -7.66 -17.34 -6.03
C CYS A 146 -8.53 -18.61 -5.92
N ARG A 147 -9.05 -19.11 -7.03
CA ARG A 147 -9.88 -20.32 -7.05
C ARG A 147 -9.11 -21.60 -6.76
N HIS A 148 -7.79 -21.56 -6.96
CA HIS A 148 -6.93 -22.72 -6.82
C HIS A 148 -6.37 -22.79 -5.40
N PRO A 149 -6.18 -24.01 -4.85
CA PRO A 149 -5.40 -24.18 -3.63
C PRO A 149 -3.97 -23.69 -3.87
N LEU A 150 -3.33 -23.19 -2.83
CA LEU A 150 -1.96 -22.70 -2.87
C LEU A 150 -1.09 -23.47 -1.88
N ASP A 151 0.10 -23.85 -2.32
CA ASP A 151 1.15 -24.38 -1.47
C ASP A 151 1.90 -23.21 -0.80
N ILE A 152 1.59 -22.99 0.48
CA ILE A 152 2.14 -21.87 1.25
C ILE A 152 3.64 -22.05 1.52
N ALA A 153 4.11 -23.30 1.66
CA ALA A 153 5.53 -23.57 1.89
C ALA A 153 6.37 -23.16 0.66
N ARG A 154 5.92 -23.50 -0.54
CA ARG A 154 6.57 -23.04 -1.79
C ARG A 154 6.56 -21.52 -1.92
N MET A 155 5.45 -20.88 -1.56
CA MET A 155 5.35 -19.41 -1.58
C MET A 155 6.34 -18.76 -0.59
N ARG A 156 6.51 -19.31 0.61
CA ARG A 156 7.48 -18.83 1.60
C ARG A 156 8.92 -18.92 1.09
N THR A 157 9.29 -20.08 0.51
CA THR A 157 10.62 -20.26 -0.09
C THR A 157 10.89 -19.21 -1.17
N ALA A 158 9.94 -18.99 -2.06
CA ALA A 158 10.04 -17.98 -3.13
C ALA A 158 10.08 -16.54 -2.60
N ALA A 159 9.31 -16.22 -1.57
CA ALA A 159 9.28 -14.89 -0.97
C ALA A 159 10.65 -14.50 -0.39
N ALA A 160 11.36 -15.43 0.24
CA ALA A 160 12.70 -15.21 0.76
C ALA A 160 13.71 -14.81 -0.33
N LEU A 161 13.55 -15.32 -1.56
CA LEU A 161 14.42 -14.99 -2.69
C LEU A 161 14.16 -13.58 -3.27
N MET A 162 13.06 -12.93 -2.89
CA MET A 162 12.76 -11.55 -3.28
C MET A 162 13.39 -10.50 -2.36
N ILE A 163 13.92 -10.91 -1.21
CA ILE A 163 14.57 -10.02 -0.24
C ILE A 163 15.95 -9.62 -0.77
N GLY A 164 16.30 -8.35 -0.58
CA GLY A 164 17.58 -7.80 -1.01
C GLY A 164 17.44 -6.64 -1.99
N THR A 165 18.58 -6.22 -2.52
CA THR A 165 18.67 -5.16 -3.54
C THR A 165 18.81 -5.80 -4.92
N HIS A 166 17.78 -5.66 -5.74
CA HIS A 166 17.72 -6.28 -7.06
C HIS A 166 17.18 -5.30 -8.12
N ASP A 167 17.43 -5.61 -9.39
CA ASP A 167 16.74 -4.96 -10.50
C ASP A 167 15.35 -5.58 -10.67
N PHE A 168 14.32 -4.94 -10.11
CA PHE A 168 12.94 -5.41 -10.17
C PHE A 168 12.22 -5.07 -11.48
N ARG A 169 12.93 -4.90 -12.59
CA ARG A 169 12.35 -4.58 -13.90
C ARG A 169 11.29 -5.59 -14.34
N SER A 170 11.48 -6.89 -14.06
CA SER A 170 10.48 -7.94 -14.35
C SER A 170 9.20 -7.79 -13.56
N PHE A 171 9.25 -7.12 -12.41
CA PHE A 171 8.12 -6.90 -11.51
C PHE A 171 7.50 -5.50 -11.65
N ALA A 172 7.82 -4.77 -12.73
CA ALA A 172 7.32 -3.42 -12.96
C ALA A 172 6.41 -3.36 -14.18
N HIS A 173 5.39 -2.49 -14.11
CA HIS A 173 4.64 -2.06 -15.28
C HIS A 173 5.27 -0.76 -15.81
N CYS A 174 5.49 -0.67 -17.14
CA CYS A 174 6.19 0.46 -17.79
C CYS A 174 7.52 0.84 -17.12
N PRO A 175 8.47 -0.10 -16.95
CA PRO A 175 9.73 0.15 -16.25
C PRO A 175 10.62 1.17 -16.98
N GLU A 176 10.46 1.34 -18.28
CA GLU A 176 11.19 2.29 -19.14
C GLU A 176 10.93 3.76 -18.78
N GLN A 177 9.85 4.05 -18.05
CA GLN A 177 9.54 5.40 -17.56
C GLN A 177 10.33 5.79 -16.29
N ARG A 178 11.26 4.94 -15.86
CA ARG A 178 12.05 5.15 -14.64
C ARG A 178 13.53 5.18 -14.97
N GLU A 179 14.25 6.10 -14.33
CA GLU A 179 15.72 6.18 -14.42
C GLU A 179 16.38 4.92 -13.85
N SER A 180 15.80 4.33 -12.80
CA SER A 180 16.29 3.10 -12.18
C SER A 180 15.13 2.21 -11.76
N THR A 181 15.30 0.90 -12.04
CA THR A 181 14.41 -0.17 -11.58
C THR A 181 14.98 -0.98 -10.41
N VAL A 182 16.16 -0.59 -9.91
CA VAL A 182 16.77 -1.18 -8.73
C VAL A 182 16.02 -0.74 -7.48
N ARG A 183 15.60 -1.70 -6.65
CA ARG A 183 14.91 -1.45 -5.36
C ARG A 183 15.46 -2.39 -4.31
N THR A 184 15.33 -1.98 -3.04
CA THR A 184 15.65 -2.82 -1.89
C THR A 184 14.35 -3.25 -1.21
N VAL A 185 14.12 -4.55 -1.18
CA VAL A 185 13.07 -5.21 -0.41
C VAL A 185 13.71 -5.67 0.90
N HIS A 186 13.25 -5.14 2.02
CA HIS A 186 13.76 -5.47 3.36
C HIS A 186 13.15 -6.74 3.87
N THR A 187 11.83 -6.92 3.67
CA THR A 187 11.09 -8.11 4.08
C THR A 187 10.10 -8.50 2.99
N CYS A 188 9.90 -9.81 2.84
CA CYS A 188 8.83 -10.40 2.04
C CYS A 188 8.43 -11.71 2.74
N SER A 189 7.28 -11.72 3.40
CA SER A 189 6.82 -12.87 4.18
C SER A 189 5.45 -13.34 3.72
N VAL A 190 5.17 -14.63 3.92
CA VAL A 190 3.89 -15.26 3.58
C VAL A 190 3.38 -16.00 4.81
N ILE A 191 2.22 -15.60 5.30
CA ILE A 191 1.55 -16.25 6.43
C ILE A 191 0.14 -16.70 6.03
N GLU A 192 -0.41 -17.63 6.78
CA GLU A 192 -1.79 -18.09 6.66
C GLU A 192 -2.51 -17.81 8.00
N PRO A 193 -3.04 -16.57 8.20
CA PRO A 193 -3.64 -16.18 9.47
C PRO A 193 -4.91 -16.94 9.81
N SER A 194 -5.56 -17.54 8.83
CA SER A 194 -6.68 -18.47 8.99
C SER A 194 -6.78 -19.41 7.79
N PRO A 195 -7.38 -20.60 7.94
CA PRO A 195 -7.47 -21.57 6.84
C PRO A 195 -8.04 -20.94 5.56
N GLY A 196 -7.31 -21.09 4.45
CA GLY A 196 -7.67 -20.58 3.15
C GLY A 196 -7.50 -19.05 2.96
N VAL A 197 -6.86 -18.35 3.91
CA VAL A 197 -6.51 -16.93 3.77
C VAL A 197 -5.00 -16.77 3.85
N VAL A 198 -4.39 -16.30 2.79
CA VAL A 198 -2.97 -15.95 2.74
C VAL A 198 -2.81 -14.45 2.92
N ARG A 199 -1.82 -14.05 3.70
CA ARG A 199 -1.31 -12.69 3.78
C ARG A 199 0.15 -12.67 3.35
N VAL A 200 0.47 -11.76 2.43
CA VAL A 200 1.85 -11.48 2.00
C VAL A 200 2.20 -10.08 2.49
N ASP A 201 3.23 -9.96 3.33
CA ASP A 201 3.74 -8.68 3.81
C ASP A 201 5.04 -8.36 3.10
N VAL A 202 5.16 -7.13 2.57
CA VAL A 202 6.32 -6.68 1.83
C VAL A 202 6.72 -5.30 2.33
N ALA A 203 7.97 -5.14 2.76
CA ALA A 203 8.53 -3.83 3.13
C ALA A 203 9.81 -3.53 2.36
N GLY A 204 10.05 -2.23 2.09
CA GLY A 204 11.23 -1.80 1.34
C GLY A 204 11.37 -0.28 1.27
N GLY A 205 12.49 0.20 0.75
CA GLY A 205 12.78 1.63 0.60
C GLY A 205 11.90 2.34 -0.44
N GLY A 206 11.25 1.59 -1.33
CA GLY A 206 10.36 2.10 -2.36
C GLY A 206 10.00 1.03 -3.38
N PHE A 207 8.89 1.22 -4.09
CA PHE A 207 8.35 0.25 -5.02
C PHE A 207 8.11 0.87 -6.41
N LEU A 208 8.24 0.04 -7.44
CA LEU A 208 7.89 0.39 -8.82
C LEU A 208 6.37 0.28 -9.02
N TYR A 209 5.89 0.84 -10.12
CA TYR A 209 4.49 0.76 -10.47
C TYR A 209 4.03 -0.70 -10.62
N HIS A 210 2.98 -1.08 -9.91
CA HIS A 210 2.43 -2.43 -9.78
C HIS A 210 3.37 -3.48 -9.13
N MET A 211 4.55 -3.11 -8.63
CA MET A 211 5.58 -4.05 -8.21
C MET A 211 5.06 -5.08 -7.19
N VAL A 212 4.48 -4.66 -6.07
CA VAL A 212 4.00 -5.59 -5.04
C VAL A 212 2.91 -6.52 -5.58
N ARG A 213 2.00 -6.02 -6.42
CA ARG A 213 0.94 -6.83 -7.03
C ARG A 213 1.49 -7.90 -7.98
N ILE A 214 2.58 -7.60 -8.69
CA ILE A 214 3.26 -8.57 -9.58
C ILE A 214 4.08 -9.57 -8.76
N MET A 215 4.74 -9.13 -7.69
CA MET A 215 5.43 -10.03 -6.75
C MET A 215 4.43 -11.07 -6.20
N VAL A 216 3.30 -10.62 -5.68
CA VAL A 216 2.25 -11.52 -5.18
C VAL A 216 1.71 -12.43 -6.29
N GLY A 217 1.50 -11.92 -7.51
CA GLY A 217 1.08 -12.74 -8.64
C GLY A 217 2.07 -13.84 -8.99
N THR A 218 3.36 -13.56 -8.88
CA THR A 218 4.42 -14.57 -9.07
C THR A 218 4.39 -15.62 -7.96
N LEU A 219 4.25 -15.18 -6.70
CA LEU A 219 4.10 -16.10 -5.56
C LEU A 219 2.85 -16.99 -5.70
N VAL A 220 1.75 -16.46 -6.22
CA VAL A 220 0.52 -17.23 -6.49
C VAL A 220 0.77 -18.29 -7.57
N GLU A 221 1.47 -17.98 -8.65
CA GLU A 221 1.80 -18.98 -9.69
C GLU A 221 2.74 -20.08 -9.15
N ILE A 222 3.64 -19.74 -8.23
CA ILE A 222 4.49 -20.69 -7.51
C ILE A 222 3.65 -21.57 -6.57
N GLY A 223 2.77 -20.97 -5.77
CA GLY A 223 1.85 -21.70 -4.88
C GLY A 223 0.90 -22.65 -5.63
N ARG A 224 0.56 -22.34 -6.89
CA ARG A 224 -0.21 -23.21 -7.79
C ARG A 224 0.62 -24.31 -8.44
N GLY A 225 1.93 -24.33 -8.24
CA GLY A 225 2.85 -25.28 -8.86
C GLY A 225 3.12 -25.04 -10.35
N ARG A 226 2.84 -23.82 -10.85
CA ARG A 226 3.15 -23.45 -12.25
C ARG A 226 4.58 -22.98 -12.43
N PHE A 227 5.15 -22.37 -11.39
CA PHE A 227 6.56 -21.97 -11.32
C PHE A 227 7.22 -22.70 -10.15
N GLU A 228 8.51 -22.96 -10.28
CA GLU A 228 9.33 -23.43 -9.15
C GLU A 228 9.73 -22.23 -8.27
N PRO A 229 9.93 -22.41 -6.95
CA PRO A 229 10.35 -21.32 -6.07
C PRO A 229 11.61 -20.61 -6.55
N GLU A 230 12.59 -21.36 -7.05
CA GLU A 230 13.89 -20.90 -7.54
C GLU A 230 13.79 -20.02 -8.79
N SER A 231 12.68 -20.13 -9.54
CA SER A 231 12.42 -19.29 -10.73
C SER A 231 12.38 -17.79 -10.41
N VAL A 232 12.19 -17.41 -9.14
CA VAL A 232 12.25 -15.99 -8.73
C VAL A 232 13.59 -15.36 -9.11
N THR A 233 14.71 -16.06 -8.88
CA THR A 233 16.04 -15.57 -9.24
C THR A 233 16.17 -15.40 -10.75
N GLU A 234 15.75 -16.37 -11.54
CA GLU A 234 15.76 -16.29 -13.00
C GLU A 234 14.87 -15.15 -13.52
N ILE A 235 13.71 -14.92 -12.91
CA ILE A 235 12.79 -13.83 -13.26
C ILE A 235 13.43 -12.47 -12.98
N ILE A 236 14.13 -12.31 -11.86
CA ILE A 236 14.87 -11.09 -11.53
C ILE A 236 15.95 -10.83 -12.57
N GLU A 237 16.77 -11.85 -12.86
CA GLU A 237 17.90 -11.76 -13.82
C GLU A 237 17.42 -11.49 -15.25
N ALA A 238 16.28 -12.05 -15.64
CA ALA A 238 15.71 -11.89 -16.98
C ALA A 238 15.34 -10.44 -17.32
N ARG A 239 15.07 -9.58 -16.34
CA ARG A 239 14.63 -8.18 -16.52
C ARG A 239 13.49 -8.02 -17.53
N ASN A 240 12.62 -9.01 -17.58
CA ASN A 240 11.55 -9.12 -18.56
C ASN A 240 10.20 -9.36 -17.85
N ARG A 241 9.28 -8.40 -17.98
CA ARG A 241 7.93 -8.46 -17.37
C ARG A 241 7.15 -9.73 -17.75
N ALA A 242 7.34 -10.25 -18.97
CA ALA A 242 6.63 -11.44 -19.44
C ALA A 242 7.03 -12.74 -18.70
N ARG A 243 8.15 -12.73 -17.96
CA ARG A 243 8.61 -13.88 -17.17
C ARG A 243 7.97 -13.94 -15.79
N ALA A 244 7.50 -12.80 -15.27
CA ALA A 244 6.85 -12.73 -13.96
C ALA A 244 5.36 -13.08 -14.03
N GLY A 245 4.77 -13.38 -12.89
CA GLY A 245 3.36 -13.68 -12.74
C GLY A 245 2.43 -12.51 -13.09
N PRO A 246 1.11 -12.72 -13.07
CA PRO A 246 0.13 -11.69 -13.40
C PRO A 246 0.12 -10.56 -12.38
N THR A 247 -0.36 -9.38 -12.78
CA THR A 247 -0.67 -8.30 -11.84
C THR A 247 -1.95 -8.65 -11.09
N MET A 248 -1.85 -8.85 -9.78
CA MET A 248 -3.00 -9.21 -8.95
C MET A 248 -4.00 -8.06 -8.79
N SER A 249 -5.24 -8.38 -8.39
CA SER A 249 -6.28 -7.39 -8.09
C SER A 249 -5.80 -6.33 -7.08
N PRO A 250 -6.17 -5.05 -7.24
CA PRO A 250 -5.84 -4.02 -6.24
C PRO A 250 -6.54 -4.27 -4.90
N SER A 251 -7.71 -4.92 -4.89
CA SER A 251 -8.54 -5.11 -3.69
C SER A 251 -7.88 -5.88 -2.55
N GLY A 252 -6.82 -6.65 -2.81
CA GLY A 252 -6.06 -7.32 -1.76
C GLY A 252 -4.96 -6.46 -1.16
N LEU A 253 -4.56 -5.37 -1.83
CA LEU A 253 -3.38 -4.57 -1.47
C LEU A 253 -3.73 -3.42 -0.53
N CYS A 254 -2.97 -3.30 0.54
CA CYS A 254 -3.07 -2.19 1.49
C CYS A 254 -1.68 -1.63 1.82
N LEU A 255 -1.52 -0.30 1.76
CA LEU A 255 -0.38 0.39 2.33
C LEU A 255 -0.57 0.45 3.85
N GLU A 256 0.22 -0.31 4.59
CA GLU A 256 0.05 -0.44 6.04
C GLU A 256 0.72 0.70 6.80
N TRP A 257 1.92 1.12 6.37
CA TRP A 257 2.69 2.15 7.04
C TRP A 257 3.73 2.81 6.12
N VAL A 258 4.18 4.00 6.53
CA VAL A 258 5.31 4.72 5.96
C VAL A 258 6.20 5.19 7.10
N HIS A 259 7.48 4.85 7.08
CA HIS A 259 8.46 5.15 8.14
C HIS A 259 9.43 6.24 7.71
N TYR A 260 9.67 7.21 8.61
CA TYR A 260 10.58 8.34 8.38
C TYR A 260 11.82 8.33 9.29
N GLY A 261 11.82 7.54 10.36
CA GLY A 261 12.87 7.55 11.38
C GLY A 261 12.88 8.85 12.19
N ILE A 262 11.75 9.49 12.33
CA ILE A 262 11.52 10.69 13.14
C ILE A 262 10.90 10.22 14.45
N THR A 263 11.50 10.57 15.59
CA THR A 263 10.82 10.51 16.88
C THR A 263 9.85 11.68 16.95
N ASP A 264 8.61 11.45 17.32
CA ASP A 264 7.69 12.55 17.61
C ASP A 264 8.08 13.28 18.90
N SER A 265 7.36 14.36 19.24
CA SER A 265 7.59 15.17 20.43
C SER A 265 7.37 14.42 21.76
N SER A 266 6.81 13.21 21.73
CA SER A 266 6.64 12.29 22.87
C SER A 266 7.78 11.29 23.03
N GLY A 267 8.71 11.23 22.05
CA GLY A 267 9.83 10.28 22.03
C GLY A 267 9.43 8.88 21.54
N GLU A 268 8.19 8.69 21.13
CA GLU A 268 7.75 7.47 20.48
C GLU A 268 8.18 7.50 19.01
N LEU A 269 8.94 6.49 18.59
CA LEU A 269 9.16 6.17 17.19
C LEU A 269 7.78 5.98 16.54
N ASP A 270 7.62 6.41 15.28
CA ASP A 270 6.38 6.26 14.48
C ASP A 270 5.69 4.93 14.79
N SER A 271 4.85 4.92 15.83
CA SER A 271 4.31 3.73 16.54
C SER A 271 3.48 2.79 15.64
N ALA A 272 3.11 3.25 14.45
CA ALA A 272 2.49 2.39 13.44
C ALA A 272 3.48 1.37 12.83
N ALA A 273 4.79 1.60 12.89
CA ALA A 273 5.80 0.66 12.38
C ALA A 273 6.14 -0.41 13.44
N GLU A 274 6.21 -0.05 14.72
CA GLU A 274 6.55 -0.97 15.81
C GLU A 274 5.46 -2.01 16.09
N ALA A 275 4.19 -1.64 16.02
CA ALA A 275 3.08 -2.57 16.23
C ALA A 275 3.02 -3.71 15.18
N ILE A 276 3.68 -3.54 14.02
CA ILE A 276 3.75 -4.57 12.98
C ILE A 276 5.03 -5.40 13.12
N GLU A 277 6.13 -4.83 13.59
CA GLU A 277 7.35 -5.59 13.93
C GLU A 277 7.09 -6.52 15.12
N GLU A 278 6.45 -6.05 16.20
CA GLU A 278 6.06 -6.90 17.33
C GLU A 278 5.08 -8.01 16.96
N SER A 279 4.13 -7.75 16.05
CA SER A 279 3.21 -8.79 15.57
C SER A 279 3.88 -9.82 14.65
N SER A 280 5.00 -9.48 14.01
CA SER A 280 5.78 -10.42 13.20
C SER A 280 6.79 -11.23 14.02
N GLU A 281 7.30 -10.70 15.14
CA GLU A 281 8.15 -11.44 16.08
C GLU A 281 7.36 -12.42 16.96
N GLN A 282 6.08 -12.14 17.27
CA GLN A 282 5.21 -13.06 17.99
C GLN A 282 4.64 -14.20 17.14
N ALA A 283 4.86 -14.16 15.81
CA ALA A 283 4.42 -15.19 14.86
C ALA A 283 5.55 -16.14 14.41
N LEU A 284 6.75 -16.03 14.98
CA LEU A 284 7.88 -16.96 14.87
C LEU A 284 7.95 -17.87 16.08
#